data_f3bf2421e7b0c77a4cb24fd0e2dba2b9
#
_entry.id   f3bf2421e7b0c77a4cb24fd0e2dba2b9
#
_cell.length_a   1.000
_cell.length_b   1.000
_cell.length_c   1.000
_cell.angle_alpha   90.00
_cell.angle_beta   90.00
_cell.angle_gamma   90.00
#
_symmetry.space_group_name_H-M   'P 1'
#
loop_
_entity.id
_entity.type
_entity.pdbx_description
1 polymer ?
#
loop_
_entity_poly.entity_id
_entity_poly.type
_entity_poly.pdbx_seq_one_letter_code
_entity_poly.pdbx_strand_id
1 'polypeptide(L)'
;MIRSMSRWLPLLALLMMSGCTSLPDSARGRFEARAVKVEGETAYYQVFIPAGVQAAAPTNLPVILFLHGSGERGADGVKQTHAGLGPYLREHPDFPALVVFPQVPGHEEWSGRNNRAAVAALDATIAEFGADPARQYLTGMSMGGYGSWNIALDDPRRFAAIVPVCGAVLAPRAKRPTLFVEQVAQETDPYAVIAQRLRHTPIWIFHGALDDVVPPDDDRRLHAAFQGASARDVRYTEYPDGNHNAWDATYADPAMWEWLFAQKR
;
A
#
# COMPACT_ATOMS: atom_id res chain seq x y z
N MET A 1 -13.76 69.70 59.01
CA MET A 1 -13.24 69.55 57.63
C MET A 1 -12.41 68.26 57.55
N ILE A 2 -13.00 67.18 57.09
CA ILE A 2 -12.30 65.92 56.98
C ILE A 2 -12.35 65.59 55.48
N ARG A 3 -11.17 65.56 54.83
CA ARG A 3 -11.01 65.20 53.40
C ARG A 3 -10.94 63.70 53.27
N SER A 4 -11.89 63.12 52.50
CA SER A 4 -11.91 61.74 52.07
C SER A 4 -10.87 61.56 50.97
N MET A 5 -9.92 60.63 51.15
CA MET A 5 -9.00 60.12 50.09
C MET A 5 -9.56 58.83 49.50
N SER A 6 -10.08 58.95 48.31
CA SER A 6 -10.47 57.75 47.50
C SER A 6 -9.22 57.08 46.90
N ARG A 7 -8.98 55.82 47.29
CA ARG A 7 -7.92 54.95 46.75
C ARG A 7 -8.46 54.27 45.50
N TRP A 8 -7.86 54.56 44.37
CA TRP A 8 -8.08 53.83 43.12
C TRP A 8 -7.15 52.57 43.11
N LEU A 9 -7.73 51.42 43.08
CA LEU A 9 -7.00 50.16 42.74
C LEU A 9 -7.01 49.94 41.20
N PRO A 10 -5.89 49.72 40.56
CA PRO A 10 -5.89 49.32 39.17
C PRO A 10 -6.27 47.83 39.03
N LEU A 11 -7.30 47.58 38.24
CA LEU A 11 -7.72 46.24 37.82
C LEU A 11 -6.70 45.70 36.81
N LEU A 12 -5.89 44.75 37.25
CA LEU A 12 -4.94 44.07 36.38
C LEU A 12 -5.71 43.01 35.54
N ALA A 13 -6.01 43.35 34.29
CA ALA A 13 -6.61 42.42 33.35
C ALA A 13 -5.55 41.36 32.90
N LEU A 14 -5.68 40.13 33.39
CA LEU A 14 -4.86 39.00 32.98
C LEU A 14 -5.34 38.53 31.61
N LEU A 15 -4.67 38.93 30.53
CA LEU A 15 -4.87 38.35 29.17
C LEU A 15 -4.40 36.91 29.19
N MET A 16 -5.35 35.98 29.25
CA MET A 16 -5.10 34.58 28.93
C MET A 16 -4.88 34.47 27.41
N MET A 17 -3.64 34.44 26.98
CA MET A 17 -3.28 34.00 25.61
C MET A 17 -3.48 32.52 25.53
N SER A 18 -4.62 32.06 24.97
CA SER A 18 -4.80 30.72 24.48
C SER A 18 -3.87 30.52 23.29
N GLY A 19 -2.66 30.09 23.54
CA GLY A 19 -1.75 29.63 22.52
C GLY A 19 -2.33 28.34 21.93
N CYS A 20 -2.82 28.37 20.71
CA CYS A 20 -2.96 27.17 19.90
C CYS A 20 -1.56 26.57 19.71
N THR A 21 -1.16 25.67 20.58
CA THR A 21 0.01 24.82 20.33
C THR A 21 -0.35 23.88 19.21
N SER A 22 0.10 24.19 17.98
CA SER A 22 0.10 23.20 16.90
C SER A 22 0.90 21.99 17.40
N LEU A 23 0.26 20.83 17.38
CA LEU A 23 0.96 19.57 17.67
C LEU A 23 2.17 19.48 16.74
N PRO A 24 3.34 18.97 17.21
CA PRO A 24 4.48 18.77 16.35
C PRO A 24 4.09 17.84 15.19
N ASP A 25 4.67 18.02 14.01
CA ASP A 25 4.39 17.22 12.79
C ASP A 25 4.48 15.71 13.02
N SER A 26 5.29 15.26 13.97
CA SER A 26 5.38 13.86 14.40
C SER A 26 4.15 13.34 15.16
N ALA A 27 3.24 14.22 15.59
CA ALA A 27 2.05 13.81 16.35
C ALA A 27 0.92 13.24 15.47
N ARG A 28 1.06 13.28 14.14
CA ARG A 28 0.11 12.72 13.18
C ARG A 28 0.83 11.87 12.15
N GLY A 29 0.13 10.86 11.62
CA GLY A 29 0.61 10.13 10.45
C GLY A 29 0.76 11.08 9.26
N ARG A 30 1.84 10.91 8.49
CA ARG A 30 2.20 11.82 7.42
C ARG A 30 2.81 11.09 6.22
N PHE A 31 2.71 11.72 5.05
CA PHE A 31 3.39 11.27 3.84
C PHE A 31 4.65 12.09 3.62
N GLU A 32 5.77 11.42 3.36
CA GLU A 32 7.04 12.07 3.06
C GLU A 32 7.65 11.52 1.77
N ALA A 33 8.12 12.44 0.92
CA ALA A 33 8.79 12.08 -0.33
C ALA A 33 10.19 11.49 -0.07
N ARG A 34 10.55 10.47 -0.85
CA ARG A 34 11.85 9.81 -0.87
C ARG A 34 12.27 9.55 -2.30
N ALA A 35 13.52 9.19 -2.47
CA ALA A 35 14.07 8.78 -3.75
C ALA A 35 15.09 7.66 -3.56
N VAL A 36 15.15 6.75 -4.54
CA VAL A 36 16.13 5.67 -4.60
C VAL A 36 16.73 5.61 -6.00
N LYS A 37 18.00 5.21 -6.10
CA LYS A 37 18.65 4.99 -7.40
C LYS A 37 18.58 3.52 -7.79
N VAL A 38 18.06 3.27 -8.99
CA VAL A 38 17.97 1.94 -9.59
C VAL A 38 18.49 2.00 -11.02
N GLU A 39 19.51 1.22 -11.34
CA GLU A 39 20.12 1.17 -12.68
C GLU A 39 20.59 2.54 -13.19
N GLY A 40 21.11 3.38 -12.29
CA GLY A 40 21.61 4.71 -12.61
C GLY A 40 20.55 5.82 -12.64
N GLU A 41 19.28 5.48 -12.62
CA GLU A 41 18.17 6.45 -12.62
C GLU A 41 17.55 6.63 -11.24
N THR A 42 16.95 7.80 -11.01
CA THR A 42 16.25 8.11 -9.75
C THR A 42 14.79 7.72 -9.87
N ALA A 43 14.31 6.91 -8.92
CA ALA A 43 12.90 6.61 -8.73
C ALA A 43 12.39 7.31 -7.47
N TYR A 44 11.29 8.05 -7.62
CA TYR A 44 10.64 8.77 -6.51
C TYR A 44 9.52 7.93 -5.92
N TYR A 45 9.34 8.04 -4.61
CA TYR A 45 8.28 7.37 -3.89
C TYR A 45 7.83 8.18 -2.67
N GLN A 46 6.65 7.88 -2.14
CA GLN A 46 6.16 8.40 -0.87
C GLN A 46 6.24 7.30 0.19
N VAL A 47 6.49 7.71 1.43
CA VAL A 47 6.35 6.84 2.60
C VAL A 47 5.28 7.44 3.50
N PHE A 48 4.27 6.66 3.85
CA PHE A 48 3.41 6.98 4.98
C PHE A 48 4.12 6.54 6.26
N ILE A 49 4.27 7.49 7.17
CA ILE A 49 4.94 7.31 8.46
C ILE A 49 3.88 7.51 9.55
N PRO A 50 3.61 6.48 10.38
CA PRO A 50 2.63 6.59 11.47
C PRO A 50 2.95 7.70 12.48
N ALA A 51 1.95 8.13 13.22
CA ALA A 51 2.11 9.09 14.31
C ALA A 51 3.18 8.62 15.33
N GLY A 52 4.01 9.55 15.80
CA GLY A 52 5.07 9.27 16.77
C GLY A 52 6.32 8.58 16.23
N VAL A 53 6.32 8.14 14.98
CA VAL A 53 7.47 7.45 14.36
C VAL A 53 8.47 8.46 13.79
N GLN A 54 9.75 8.25 14.10
CA GLN A 54 10.87 9.03 13.57
C GLN A 54 11.90 8.11 12.92
N ALA A 55 12.59 8.61 11.90
CA ALA A 55 13.73 7.93 11.30
C ALA A 55 14.88 7.75 12.31
N ALA A 56 15.77 6.81 12.05
CA ALA A 56 16.96 6.50 12.84
C ALA A 56 16.74 5.82 14.20
N ALA A 57 15.51 5.49 14.58
CA ALA A 57 15.24 4.59 15.70
C ALA A 57 14.57 3.32 15.18
N PRO A 58 15.06 2.10 15.53
CA PRO A 58 14.40 0.87 15.12
C PRO A 58 12.94 0.85 15.59
N THR A 59 12.02 0.81 14.65
CA THR A 59 10.59 0.85 14.97
C THR A 59 10.00 -0.54 15.19
N ASN A 60 10.61 -1.56 14.57
CA ASN A 60 10.03 -2.90 14.46
C ASN A 60 8.58 -2.91 13.93
N LEU A 61 8.18 -1.84 13.22
CA LEU A 61 6.86 -1.78 12.61
C LEU A 61 6.78 -2.69 11.38
N PRO A 62 5.61 -3.22 11.09
CA PRO A 62 5.37 -3.82 9.79
C PRO A 62 5.53 -2.78 8.67
N VAL A 63 5.86 -3.26 7.47
CA VAL A 63 5.94 -2.41 6.28
C VAL A 63 5.14 -3.00 5.14
N ILE A 64 4.38 -2.15 4.46
CA ILE A 64 3.54 -2.51 3.33
C ILE A 64 4.10 -1.84 2.06
N LEU A 65 4.30 -2.61 1.01
CA LEU A 65 4.51 -2.09 -0.33
C LEU A 65 3.16 -2.01 -1.02
N PHE A 66 2.73 -0.78 -1.37
CA PHE A 66 1.49 -0.53 -2.09
C PHE A 66 1.76 -0.15 -3.54
N LEU A 67 1.14 -0.87 -4.48
CA LEU A 67 1.25 -0.64 -5.91
C LEU A 67 -0.04 0.00 -6.46
N HIS A 68 0.08 1.19 -7.00
CA HIS A 68 -1.04 1.97 -7.52
C HIS A 68 -1.60 1.43 -8.84
N GLY A 69 -2.78 1.87 -9.21
CA GLY A 69 -3.43 1.59 -10.48
C GLY A 69 -2.91 2.43 -11.65
N SER A 70 -3.45 2.22 -12.83
CA SER A 70 -3.04 2.95 -14.05
C SER A 70 -3.31 4.45 -13.99
N GLY A 71 -4.30 4.87 -13.22
CA GLY A 71 -4.69 6.26 -13.05
C GLY A 71 -3.66 7.11 -12.32
N GLU A 72 -2.83 6.51 -11.47
CA GLU A 72 -1.88 7.17 -10.59
C GLU A 72 -0.45 7.22 -11.15
N ARG A 73 -0.25 6.73 -12.39
CA ARG A 73 1.02 6.87 -13.10
C ARG A 73 1.41 8.35 -13.28
N GLY A 74 2.69 8.62 -13.27
CA GLY A 74 3.20 9.98 -13.44
C GLY A 74 4.64 10.14 -13.00
N ALA A 75 5.04 11.40 -12.84
CA ALA A 75 6.35 11.80 -12.34
C ALA A 75 6.24 12.96 -11.33
N ASP A 76 5.04 13.18 -10.77
CA ASP A 76 4.78 14.25 -9.80
C ASP A 76 5.17 13.84 -8.37
N GLY A 77 5.40 12.54 -8.13
CA GLY A 77 5.78 11.98 -6.85
C GLY A 77 4.67 12.01 -5.78
N VAL A 78 3.42 12.31 -6.16
CA VAL A 78 2.30 12.47 -5.19
C VAL A 78 1.06 11.68 -5.60
N LYS A 79 0.75 11.62 -6.89
CA LYS A 79 -0.49 11.06 -7.43
C LYS A 79 -0.75 9.61 -7.01
N GLN A 80 0.30 8.81 -6.83
CA GLN A 80 0.23 7.43 -6.34
C GLN A 80 -0.39 7.28 -4.94
N THR A 81 -0.57 8.39 -4.21
CA THR A 81 -1.24 8.39 -2.90
C THR A 81 -2.70 8.87 -2.95
N HIS A 82 -3.24 9.17 -4.14
CA HIS A 82 -4.57 9.79 -4.27
C HIS A 82 -5.71 8.78 -4.39
N ALA A 83 -5.41 7.51 -4.64
CA ALA A 83 -6.39 6.44 -4.70
C ALA A 83 -5.93 5.21 -3.89
N GLY A 84 -6.84 4.29 -3.66
CA GLY A 84 -6.57 3.06 -2.92
C GLY A 84 -6.22 3.33 -1.45
N LEU A 85 -5.05 2.85 -1.01
CA LEU A 85 -4.64 2.92 0.39
C LEU A 85 -4.32 4.35 0.87
N GLY A 86 -3.93 5.27 -0.02
CA GLY A 86 -3.55 6.62 0.37
C GLY A 86 -4.68 7.43 1.04
N PRO A 87 -5.91 7.51 0.50
CA PRO A 87 -7.07 8.12 1.17
C PRO A 87 -7.37 7.49 2.52
N TYR A 88 -7.39 6.16 2.60
CA TYR A 88 -7.62 5.44 3.86
C TYR A 88 -6.63 5.88 4.96
N LEU A 89 -5.34 6.00 4.65
CA LEU A 89 -4.33 6.40 5.63
C LEU A 89 -4.45 7.86 6.09
N ARG A 90 -5.01 8.75 5.27
CA ARG A 90 -5.30 10.13 5.68
C ARG A 90 -6.39 10.20 6.74
N GLU A 91 -7.33 9.25 6.71
CA GLU A 91 -8.40 9.11 7.70
C GLU A 91 -7.95 8.30 8.93
N HIS A 92 -6.86 7.53 8.81
CA HIS A 92 -6.32 6.66 9.85
C HIS A 92 -4.85 7.01 10.17
N PRO A 93 -4.57 8.19 10.75
CA PRO A 93 -3.20 8.65 10.98
C PRO A 93 -2.40 7.78 11.96
N ASP A 94 -3.08 6.97 12.77
CA ASP A 94 -2.47 6.02 13.72
C ASP A 94 -2.31 4.61 13.14
N PHE A 95 -2.41 4.47 11.82
CA PHE A 95 -2.27 3.17 11.15
C PHE A 95 -0.94 2.48 11.53
N PRO A 96 -0.96 1.20 11.94
CA PRO A 96 0.17 0.58 12.67
C PRO A 96 1.28 0.03 11.76
N ALA A 97 1.50 0.63 10.58
CA ALA A 97 2.53 0.20 9.64
C ALA A 97 3.11 1.36 8.84
N LEU A 98 4.36 1.22 8.43
CA LEU A 98 4.94 2.02 7.35
C LEU A 98 4.33 1.59 6.01
N VAL A 99 4.04 2.53 5.11
CA VAL A 99 3.55 2.17 3.77
C VAL A 99 4.36 2.89 2.70
N VAL A 100 4.88 2.12 1.75
CA VAL A 100 5.72 2.59 0.65
C VAL A 100 4.88 2.69 -0.61
N PHE A 101 4.87 3.86 -1.23
CA PHE A 101 4.11 4.20 -2.44
C PHE A 101 5.07 4.59 -3.56
N PRO A 102 5.67 3.65 -4.29
CA PRO A 102 6.43 3.99 -5.51
C PRO A 102 5.49 4.47 -6.61
N GLN A 103 6.02 5.22 -7.59
CA GLN A 103 5.25 5.70 -8.73
C GLN A 103 5.84 5.20 -10.04
N VAL A 104 4.99 4.61 -10.88
CA VAL A 104 5.34 4.19 -12.25
C VAL A 104 5.25 5.39 -13.19
N PRO A 105 6.21 5.61 -14.09
CA PRO A 105 6.16 6.66 -15.11
C PRO A 105 4.96 6.57 -16.06
N GLY A 106 4.63 7.65 -16.72
CA GLY A 106 3.35 7.91 -17.40
C GLY A 106 2.79 6.87 -18.36
N HIS A 107 3.59 6.04 -19.03
CA HIS A 107 3.14 5.05 -20.02
C HIS A 107 3.64 3.64 -19.73
N GLU A 108 4.19 3.41 -18.55
CA GLU A 108 4.79 2.16 -18.16
C GLU A 108 3.85 1.33 -17.25
N GLU A 109 4.24 0.10 -16.99
CA GLU A 109 3.53 -0.86 -16.16
C GLU A 109 4.39 -1.27 -14.94
N TRP A 110 3.80 -2.01 -14.00
CA TRP A 110 4.54 -2.70 -12.95
C TRP A 110 5.26 -3.92 -13.53
N SER A 111 6.40 -3.65 -14.15
CA SER A 111 7.25 -4.65 -14.81
C SER A 111 8.72 -4.23 -14.77
N GLY A 112 9.64 -5.15 -15.01
CA GLY A 112 11.05 -4.90 -15.21
C GLY A 112 11.65 -3.94 -14.16
N ARG A 113 12.16 -2.79 -14.62
CA ARG A 113 12.80 -1.77 -13.77
C ARG A 113 11.86 -1.20 -12.71
N ASN A 114 10.57 -1.00 -13.02
CA ASN A 114 9.62 -0.40 -12.07
C ASN A 114 9.39 -1.33 -10.87
N ASN A 115 9.34 -2.64 -11.07
CA ASN A 115 9.28 -3.62 -9.98
C ASN A 115 10.54 -3.56 -9.11
N ARG A 116 11.73 -3.49 -9.75
CA ARG A 116 13.01 -3.36 -9.00
C ARG A 116 13.07 -2.04 -8.22
N ALA A 117 12.55 -0.94 -8.78
CA ALA A 117 12.47 0.33 -8.10
C ALA A 117 11.52 0.31 -6.90
N ALA A 118 10.36 -0.36 -7.03
CA ALA A 118 9.42 -0.56 -5.92
C ALA A 118 10.04 -1.38 -4.78
N VAL A 119 10.75 -2.46 -5.12
CA VAL A 119 11.47 -3.28 -4.15
C VAL A 119 12.61 -2.51 -3.49
N ALA A 120 13.39 -1.74 -4.25
CA ALA A 120 14.46 -0.90 -3.71
C ALA A 120 13.93 0.21 -2.78
N ALA A 121 12.77 0.80 -3.09
CA ALA A 121 12.10 1.76 -2.21
C ALA A 121 11.65 1.11 -0.88
N LEU A 122 11.14 -0.12 -0.94
CA LEU A 122 10.81 -0.91 0.23
C LEU A 122 12.05 -1.19 1.09
N ASP A 123 13.14 -1.63 0.48
CA ASP A 123 14.40 -1.94 1.19
C ASP A 123 15.00 -0.69 1.85
N ALA A 124 14.98 0.44 1.15
CA ALA A 124 15.44 1.72 1.68
C ALA A 124 14.60 2.16 2.89
N THR A 125 13.28 1.98 2.83
CA THR A 125 12.37 2.31 3.94
C THR A 125 12.60 1.39 5.15
N ILE A 126 12.79 0.08 4.92
CA ILE A 126 13.12 -0.87 5.99
C ILE A 126 14.42 -0.44 6.69
N ALA A 127 15.45 -0.08 5.92
CA ALA A 127 16.73 0.34 6.46
C ALA A 127 16.64 1.68 7.21
N GLU A 128 15.87 2.66 6.67
CA GLU A 128 15.72 3.99 7.28
C GLU A 128 15.00 3.93 8.64
N PHE A 129 13.96 3.13 8.75
CA PHE A 129 13.09 3.09 9.93
C PHE A 129 13.31 1.87 10.84
N GLY A 130 14.22 0.95 10.49
CA GLY A 130 14.40 -0.29 11.22
C GLY A 130 13.10 -1.09 11.34
N ALA A 131 12.36 -1.21 10.21
CA ALA A 131 11.11 -1.96 10.16
C ALA A 131 11.35 -3.47 10.32
N ASP A 132 10.32 -4.22 10.78
CA ASP A 132 10.43 -5.67 10.97
C ASP A 132 10.56 -6.40 9.62
N PRO A 133 11.72 -7.00 9.31
CA PRO A 133 11.92 -7.69 8.04
C PRO A 133 11.07 -8.95 7.89
N ALA A 134 10.49 -9.48 8.97
CA ALA A 134 9.60 -10.63 8.94
C ALA A 134 8.14 -10.25 8.71
N ARG A 135 7.80 -8.94 8.75
CA ARG A 135 6.45 -8.42 8.53
C ARG A 135 6.42 -7.44 7.36
N GLN A 136 6.86 -7.92 6.20
CA GLN A 136 6.75 -7.22 4.92
C GLN A 136 5.50 -7.72 4.20
N TYR A 137 4.65 -6.81 3.79
CA TYR A 137 3.41 -7.13 3.07
C TYR A 137 3.38 -6.44 1.71
N LEU A 138 2.66 -7.05 0.78
CA LEU A 138 2.50 -6.53 -0.58
C LEU A 138 1.01 -6.40 -0.89
N THR A 139 0.59 -5.25 -1.38
CA THR A 139 -0.75 -5.04 -1.90
C THR A 139 -0.71 -4.10 -3.10
N GLY A 140 -1.71 -4.18 -3.94
CA GLY A 140 -1.84 -3.30 -5.10
C GLY A 140 -3.19 -3.45 -5.75
N MET A 141 -3.67 -2.37 -6.39
CA MET A 141 -4.97 -2.31 -7.04
C MET A 141 -4.86 -2.24 -8.56
N SER A 142 -5.76 -2.89 -9.28
CA SER A 142 -5.83 -2.83 -10.75
C SER A 142 -4.47 -3.20 -11.38
N MET A 143 -3.84 -2.29 -12.12
CA MET A 143 -2.46 -2.45 -12.61
C MET A 143 -1.50 -2.90 -11.49
N GLY A 144 -1.65 -2.38 -10.26
CA GLY A 144 -0.88 -2.78 -9.09
C GLY A 144 -1.19 -4.20 -8.61
N GLY A 145 -2.37 -4.73 -8.90
CA GLY A 145 -2.72 -6.14 -8.68
C GLY A 145 -1.86 -7.07 -9.56
N TYR A 146 -1.71 -6.75 -10.85
CA TYR A 146 -0.76 -7.43 -11.75
C TYR A 146 0.69 -7.30 -11.24
N GLY A 147 1.06 -6.09 -10.84
CA GLY A 147 2.39 -5.82 -10.25
C GLY A 147 2.66 -6.63 -8.99
N SER A 148 1.64 -6.86 -8.18
CA SER A 148 1.76 -7.69 -6.97
C SER A 148 2.12 -9.13 -7.31
N TRP A 149 1.51 -9.71 -8.34
CA TRP A 149 1.91 -11.03 -8.83
C TRP A 149 3.32 -11.04 -9.39
N ASN A 150 3.69 -10.04 -10.22
CA ASN A 150 5.03 -9.91 -10.77
C ASN A 150 6.10 -9.87 -9.67
N ILE A 151 5.96 -8.97 -8.70
CA ILE A 151 6.94 -8.81 -7.61
C ILE A 151 6.98 -10.05 -6.70
N ALA A 152 5.83 -10.65 -6.39
CA ALA A 152 5.79 -11.85 -5.57
C ALA A 152 6.47 -13.05 -6.23
N LEU A 153 6.38 -13.17 -7.55
CA LEU A 153 7.02 -14.24 -8.30
C LEU A 153 8.53 -14.06 -8.46
N ASP A 154 9.04 -12.82 -8.37
CA ASP A 154 10.49 -12.57 -8.37
C ASP A 154 11.16 -13.10 -7.09
N ASP A 155 10.52 -12.95 -5.93
CA ASP A 155 10.95 -13.56 -4.67
C ASP A 155 9.74 -14.13 -3.89
N PRO A 156 9.39 -15.39 -4.12
CA PRO A 156 8.21 -16.04 -3.51
C PRO A 156 8.23 -16.16 -1.98
N ARG A 157 9.37 -15.86 -1.35
CA ARG A 157 9.52 -15.95 0.10
C ARG A 157 9.69 -14.60 0.78
N ARG A 158 9.60 -13.51 0.02
CA ARG A 158 9.86 -12.18 0.55
C ARG A 158 8.75 -11.67 1.48
N PHE A 159 7.50 -11.81 1.05
CA PHE A 159 6.37 -11.22 1.76
C PHE A 159 5.73 -12.19 2.74
N ALA A 160 5.37 -11.70 3.92
CA ALA A 160 4.61 -12.45 4.91
C ALA A 160 3.17 -12.71 4.46
N ALA A 161 2.60 -11.77 3.68
CA ALA A 161 1.31 -11.94 3.01
C ALA A 161 1.18 -11.00 1.81
N ILE A 162 0.25 -11.33 0.91
CA ILE A 162 -0.03 -10.59 -0.32
C ILE A 162 -1.54 -10.35 -0.43
N VAL A 163 -1.94 -9.11 -0.77
CA VAL A 163 -3.34 -8.72 -0.98
C VAL A 163 -3.48 -8.05 -2.34
N PRO A 164 -3.62 -8.79 -3.44
CA PRO A 164 -3.94 -8.22 -4.75
C PRO A 164 -5.42 -7.86 -4.82
N VAL A 165 -5.73 -6.68 -5.40
CA VAL A 165 -7.09 -6.15 -5.50
C VAL A 165 -7.41 -5.83 -6.96
N CYS A 166 -8.52 -6.38 -7.50
CA CYS A 166 -9.02 -6.21 -8.86
C CYS A 166 -7.92 -6.27 -9.94
N GLY A 167 -6.95 -7.17 -9.73
CA GLY A 167 -5.90 -7.47 -10.70
C GLY A 167 -6.29 -8.60 -11.66
N ALA A 168 -5.30 -9.10 -12.39
CA ALA A 168 -5.43 -10.32 -13.18
C ALA A 168 -4.04 -10.91 -13.49
N VAL A 169 -4.00 -11.94 -14.29
CA VAL A 169 -2.77 -12.63 -14.72
C VAL A 169 -2.46 -12.36 -16.19
N LEU A 170 -3.46 -12.47 -17.04
CA LEU A 170 -3.31 -12.31 -18.49
C LEU A 170 -3.64 -10.87 -18.92
N ALA A 171 -3.08 -10.47 -20.05
CA ALA A 171 -3.40 -9.19 -20.65
C ALA A 171 -4.91 -9.04 -20.87
N PRO A 172 -5.51 -7.87 -20.52
CA PRO A 172 -6.93 -7.64 -20.73
C PRO A 172 -7.25 -7.44 -22.20
N ARG A 173 -7.03 -8.50 -23.00
CA ARG A 173 -7.33 -8.65 -24.43
C ARG A 173 -6.83 -7.45 -25.26
N ALA A 174 -7.69 -6.88 -26.13
CA ALA A 174 -7.29 -5.81 -27.05
C ALA A 174 -7.03 -4.44 -26.40
N LYS A 175 -7.41 -4.25 -25.12
CA LYS A 175 -7.34 -2.92 -24.49
C LYS A 175 -5.96 -2.57 -23.93
N ARG A 176 -5.26 -3.52 -23.35
CA ARG A 176 -3.97 -3.32 -22.64
C ARG A 176 -3.03 -4.50 -22.87
N PRO A 177 -2.45 -4.68 -24.07
CA PRO A 177 -1.63 -5.86 -24.41
C PRO A 177 -0.31 -5.94 -23.61
N THR A 178 0.12 -4.86 -22.98
CA THR A 178 1.34 -4.79 -22.15
C THR A 178 1.10 -5.08 -20.67
N LEU A 179 -0.16 -5.18 -20.24
CA LEU A 179 -0.51 -5.39 -18.83
C LEU A 179 -0.80 -6.88 -18.58
N PHE A 180 0.18 -7.60 -18.08
CA PHE A 180 0.12 -9.03 -17.74
C PHE A 180 1.22 -9.41 -16.75
N VAL A 181 1.15 -10.61 -16.21
CA VAL A 181 2.19 -11.15 -15.32
C VAL A 181 3.30 -11.77 -16.17
N GLU A 182 4.45 -11.08 -16.24
CA GLU A 182 5.56 -11.39 -17.18
C GLU A 182 6.14 -12.80 -16.98
N GLN A 183 6.34 -13.22 -15.72
CA GLN A 183 7.01 -14.48 -15.40
C GLN A 183 6.23 -15.75 -15.81
N VAL A 184 4.96 -15.60 -16.16
CA VAL A 184 4.09 -16.71 -16.55
C VAL A 184 3.43 -16.51 -17.92
N ALA A 185 3.81 -15.47 -18.64
CA ALA A 185 3.18 -15.09 -19.91
C ALA A 185 3.34 -16.15 -21.01
N GLN A 186 4.37 -16.99 -20.92
CA GLN A 186 4.64 -18.05 -21.89
C GLN A 186 4.25 -19.46 -21.39
N GLU A 187 3.67 -19.53 -20.17
CA GLU A 187 3.28 -20.81 -19.58
C GLU A 187 1.96 -21.30 -20.18
N THR A 188 1.85 -22.61 -20.36
CA THR A 188 0.61 -23.25 -20.83
C THR A 188 -0.53 -23.07 -19.83
N ASP A 189 -0.22 -23.15 -18.54
CA ASP A 189 -1.14 -22.85 -17.44
C ASP A 189 -0.49 -21.89 -16.45
N PRO A 190 -0.63 -20.57 -16.68
CA PRO A 190 -0.03 -19.55 -15.83
C PRO A 190 -0.58 -19.57 -14.40
N TYR A 191 -1.83 -19.98 -14.21
CA TYR A 191 -2.47 -20.02 -12.89
C TYR A 191 -1.88 -21.15 -12.03
N ALA A 192 -1.68 -22.32 -12.62
CA ALA A 192 -1.04 -23.45 -11.93
C ALA A 192 0.41 -23.12 -11.54
N VAL A 193 1.16 -22.43 -12.39
CA VAL A 193 2.54 -22.02 -12.11
C VAL A 193 2.58 -21.02 -10.97
N ILE A 194 1.73 -19.98 -10.96
CA ILE A 194 1.63 -19.02 -9.85
C ILE A 194 1.28 -19.75 -8.56
N ALA A 195 0.23 -20.58 -8.59
CA ALA A 195 -0.22 -21.32 -7.43
C ALA A 195 0.87 -22.22 -6.84
N GLN A 196 1.64 -22.90 -7.67
CA GLN A 196 2.73 -23.77 -7.24
C GLN A 196 3.89 -22.98 -6.64
N ARG A 197 4.27 -21.83 -7.24
CA ARG A 197 5.39 -21.00 -6.77
C ARG A 197 5.06 -20.29 -5.47
N LEU A 198 3.82 -19.84 -5.28
CA LEU A 198 3.36 -19.07 -4.13
C LEU A 198 2.57 -19.89 -3.09
N ARG A 199 2.51 -21.24 -3.22
CA ARG A 199 1.70 -22.11 -2.35
C ARG A 199 1.96 -21.98 -0.85
N HIS A 200 3.09 -21.42 -0.45
CA HIS A 200 3.47 -21.24 0.95
C HIS A 200 3.26 -19.81 1.47
N THR A 201 2.87 -18.90 0.59
CA THR A 201 2.63 -17.49 0.93
C THR A 201 1.15 -17.29 1.25
N PRO A 202 0.78 -16.74 2.40
CA PRO A 202 -0.58 -16.32 2.68
C PRO A 202 -1.06 -15.27 1.68
N ILE A 203 -2.24 -15.47 1.08
CA ILE A 203 -2.76 -14.59 0.03
C ILE A 203 -4.25 -14.37 0.26
N TRP A 204 -4.71 -13.11 0.15
CA TRP A 204 -6.13 -12.81 0.13
C TRP A 204 -6.44 -11.92 -1.08
N ILE A 205 -7.11 -12.51 -2.06
CA ILE A 205 -7.48 -11.87 -3.32
C ILE A 205 -8.83 -11.18 -3.15
N PHE A 206 -8.98 -9.95 -3.66
CA PHE A 206 -10.23 -9.21 -3.64
C PHE A 206 -10.62 -8.73 -5.04
N HIS A 207 -11.90 -8.86 -5.41
CA HIS A 207 -12.41 -8.41 -6.71
C HIS A 207 -13.87 -7.99 -6.64
N GLY A 208 -14.31 -7.14 -7.57
CA GLY A 208 -15.73 -6.83 -7.79
C GLY A 208 -16.35 -7.80 -8.80
N ALA A 209 -17.51 -8.39 -8.50
CA ALA A 209 -18.18 -9.32 -9.40
C ALA A 209 -18.65 -8.66 -10.70
N LEU A 210 -18.91 -7.35 -10.66
CA LEU A 210 -19.37 -6.54 -11.79
C LEU A 210 -18.26 -5.69 -12.42
N ASP A 211 -16.99 -6.07 -12.21
CA ASP A 211 -15.84 -5.37 -12.80
C ASP A 211 -15.82 -5.54 -14.32
N ASP A 212 -16.08 -4.46 -15.05
CA ASP A 212 -16.09 -4.40 -16.52
C ASP A 212 -14.78 -3.86 -17.11
N VAL A 213 -13.83 -3.43 -16.27
CA VAL A 213 -12.50 -2.96 -16.65
C VAL A 213 -11.50 -4.11 -16.65
N VAL A 214 -11.42 -4.84 -15.53
CA VAL A 214 -10.65 -6.07 -15.35
C VAL A 214 -11.61 -7.15 -14.85
N PRO A 215 -12.13 -8.02 -15.73
CA PRO A 215 -13.06 -9.06 -15.31
C PRO A 215 -12.45 -10.01 -14.27
N PRO A 216 -13.26 -10.50 -13.29
CA PRO A 216 -12.75 -11.31 -12.16
C PRO A 216 -12.38 -12.75 -12.54
N ASP A 217 -12.51 -13.12 -13.81
CA ASP A 217 -12.30 -14.52 -14.27
C ASP A 217 -10.91 -15.05 -13.96
N ASP A 218 -9.87 -14.21 -14.09
CA ASP A 218 -8.50 -14.64 -13.80
C ASP A 218 -8.30 -14.90 -12.31
N ASP A 219 -8.84 -14.06 -11.43
CA ASP A 219 -8.74 -14.26 -9.98
C ASP A 219 -9.55 -15.47 -9.51
N ARG A 220 -10.71 -15.75 -10.13
CA ARG A 220 -11.46 -16.98 -9.89
C ARG A 220 -10.66 -18.23 -10.26
N ARG A 221 -10.02 -18.23 -11.46
CA ARG A 221 -9.14 -19.32 -11.92
C ARG A 221 -7.92 -19.47 -11.02
N LEU A 222 -7.31 -18.36 -10.63
CA LEU A 222 -6.14 -18.38 -9.77
C LEU A 222 -6.47 -18.93 -8.39
N HIS A 223 -7.60 -18.52 -7.79
CA HIS A 223 -8.08 -19.09 -6.53
C HIS A 223 -8.31 -20.60 -6.63
N ALA A 224 -8.96 -21.08 -7.71
CA ALA A 224 -9.14 -22.52 -7.96
C ALA A 224 -7.80 -23.25 -8.10
N ALA A 225 -6.81 -22.65 -8.79
CA ALA A 225 -5.48 -23.23 -8.95
C ALA A 225 -4.75 -23.34 -7.60
N PHE A 226 -4.87 -22.34 -6.73
CA PHE A 226 -4.31 -22.40 -5.36
C PHE A 226 -4.94 -23.52 -4.53
N GLN A 227 -6.26 -23.72 -4.63
CA GLN A 227 -6.93 -24.85 -3.97
C GLN A 227 -6.40 -26.19 -4.49
N GLY A 228 -6.23 -26.32 -5.81
CA GLY A 228 -5.64 -27.52 -6.44
C GLY A 228 -4.18 -27.78 -6.03
N ALA A 229 -3.41 -26.73 -5.77
CA ALA A 229 -2.02 -26.81 -5.30
C ALA A 229 -1.88 -27.07 -3.80
N SER A 230 -2.97 -27.26 -3.06
CA SER A 230 -3.00 -27.37 -1.60
C SER A 230 -2.26 -26.19 -0.91
N ALA A 231 -2.48 -25.00 -1.44
CA ALA A 231 -1.83 -23.80 -0.95
C ALA A 231 -2.29 -23.45 0.47
N ARG A 232 -1.37 -22.88 1.25
CA ARG A 232 -1.61 -22.55 2.64
C ARG A 232 -2.24 -21.18 2.74
N ASP A 233 -3.41 -21.07 3.38
CA ASP A 233 -4.11 -19.80 3.69
C ASP A 233 -4.27 -18.87 2.47
N VAL A 234 -4.94 -19.38 1.43
CA VAL A 234 -5.34 -18.58 0.27
C VAL A 234 -6.84 -18.33 0.32
N ARG A 235 -7.23 -17.05 0.31
CA ARG A 235 -8.60 -16.57 0.42
C ARG A 235 -8.98 -15.78 -0.83
N TYR A 236 -10.26 -15.79 -1.14
CA TYR A 236 -10.86 -14.98 -2.19
C TYR A 236 -12.16 -14.35 -1.71
N THR A 237 -12.25 -13.04 -1.84
CA THR A 237 -13.48 -12.29 -1.61
C THR A 237 -13.89 -11.61 -2.91
N GLU A 238 -15.09 -11.92 -3.36
CA GLU A 238 -15.72 -11.28 -4.50
C GLU A 238 -16.91 -10.49 -4.00
N TYR A 239 -16.88 -9.16 -4.19
CA TYR A 239 -17.96 -8.28 -3.81
C TYR A 239 -19.11 -8.40 -4.82
N PRO A 240 -20.31 -8.89 -4.44
CA PRO A 240 -21.36 -9.22 -5.41
C PRO A 240 -21.83 -8.04 -6.26
N ASP A 241 -21.88 -6.85 -5.65
CA ASP A 241 -22.32 -5.60 -6.29
C ASP A 241 -21.11 -4.68 -6.62
N GLY A 242 -19.88 -5.20 -6.44
CA GLY A 242 -18.65 -4.45 -6.63
C GLY A 242 -18.29 -4.31 -8.10
N ASN A 243 -17.93 -3.11 -8.52
CA ASN A 243 -17.34 -2.81 -9.82
C ASN A 243 -15.81 -2.82 -9.75
N HIS A 244 -15.12 -2.14 -10.69
CA HIS A 244 -13.65 -2.05 -10.69
C HIS A 244 -13.07 -1.43 -9.42
N ASN A 245 -13.78 -0.51 -8.75
CA ASN A 245 -13.37 0.03 -7.46
C ASN A 245 -13.67 -0.95 -6.30
N ALA A 246 -12.99 -2.08 -6.28
CA ALA A 246 -13.03 -2.99 -5.14
C ALA A 246 -12.10 -2.56 -3.99
N TRP A 247 -11.14 -1.68 -4.26
CA TRP A 247 -10.10 -1.31 -3.29
C TRP A 247 -10.62 -0.48 -2.11
N ASP A 248 -11.62 0.37 -2.30
CA ASP A 248 -12.16 1.16 -1.19
C ASP A 248 -12.80 0.23 -0.14
N ALA A 249 -13.61 -0.73 -0.57
CA ALA A 249 -14.20 -1.73 0.32
C ALA A 249 -13.12 -2.62 0.97
N THR A 250 -12.11 -3.03 0.20
CA THR A 250 -11.02 -3.88 0.68
C THR A 250 -10.20 -3.20 1.78
N TYR A 251 -9.76 -1.96 1.55
CA TYR A 251 -8.94 -1.25 2.55
C TYR A 251 -9.77 -0.72 3.73
N ALA A 252 -11.09 -0.62 3.60
CA ALA A 252 -11.99 -0.33 4.72
C ALA A 252 -12.34 -1.57 5.56
N ASP A 253 -12.00 -2.78 5.11
CA ASP A 253 -12.33 -4.02 5.82
C ASP A 253 -11.36 -4.29 6.99
N PRO A 254 -11.80 -4.19 8.26
CA PRO A 254 -10.97 -4.46 9.41
C PRO A 254 -10.49 -5.93 9.48
N ALA A 255 -11.29 -6.88 8.95
CA ALA A 255 -10.93 -8.29 8.97
C ALA A 255 -9.73 -8.57 8.02
N MET A 256 -9.61 -7.83 6.93
CA MET A 256 -8.44 -7.92 6.05
C MET A 256 -7.17 -7.45 6.78
N TRP A 257 -7.22 -6.34 7.51
CA TRP A 257 -6.07 -5.83 8.27
C TRP A 257 -5.69 -6.76 9.43
N GLU A 258 -6.68 -7.26 10.18
CA GLU A 258 -6.44 -8.23 11.27
C GLU A 258 -5.74 -9.48 10.71
N TRP A 259 -6.24 -10.05 9.63
CA TRP A 259 -5.61 -11.19 8.98
C TRP A 259 -4.20 -10.87 8.47
N LEU A 260 -4.00 -9.72 7.80
CA LEU A 260 -2.71 -9.33 7.24
C LEU A 260 -1.64 -9.22 8.34
N PHE A 261 -1.93 -8.48 9.41
CA PHE A 261 -0.98 -8.26 10.49
C PHE A 261 -0.71 -9.49 11.37
N ALA A 262 -1.56 -10.50 11.31
CA ALA A 262 -1.32 -11.81 11.95
C ALA A 262 -0.27 -12.64 11.19
N GLN A 263 0.03 -12.32 9.93
CA GLN A 263 1.01 -13.07 9.14
C GLN A 263 2.44 -12.63 9.46
N LYS A 264 3.32 -13.61 9.57
CA LYS A 264 4.76 -13.41 9.80
C LYS A 264 5.57 -14.49 9.09
N ARG A 265 6.71 -14.09 8.49
CA ARG A 265 7.69 -15.01 7.88
C ARG A 265 8.50 -15.74 8.94
#